data_6a2192222d75fad565cb0e6663140f4a
#
_entry.id   6a2192222d75fad565cb0e6663140f4a
#
_cell.length_a   1.000
_cell.length_b   1.000
_cell.length_c   1.000
_cell.angle_alpha   90.00
_cell.angle_beta   90.00
_cell.angle_gamma   90.00
#
_symmetry.space_group_name_H-M   'P 1'
#
loop_
_entity.id
_entity.type
_entity.pdbx_description
1 polymer ?
#
loop_
_entity_poly.entity_id
_entity_poly.type
_entity_poly.pdbx_seq_one_letter_code
_entity_poly.pdbx_strand_id
1 'polypeptide(L)'
;MSLRALRILISAALLSGAFALAQTQSAPPAQTWPAVDGTVVLNNFRFGTGESLPQLKLHYLTLGTPHRNAAGHTDNAVLLLHGTGGDAHSLLNPLFSNVLFGPGALLDIKKYYLILPDDIGHGQSSKPSDGLHMKFPAYDYDDMVRSQRMMLDEMKIDHLRLILGTSMGCMQTFVWGETYTGFADALAPFACLPVPLAGRNRMMRYMSIEAIKNDPAWMGGEYTSEPKQGLHNANEMIFIMGSGPLQMQKLAPTREQAEKYLDDHLALADSRTDANDLIYYVNASRNYNPDPHLESITTPVLWINSADDFINPPELGIAEREVKRMPNARFILIPISDATRGHGTHTVAAVWKDYLADFMRETEPKP
;
A
#
# COMPACT_ATOMS: atom_id res chain seq x y z
N MET A 1 23.64 80.98 -34.23
CA MET A 1 23.41 80.22 -32.95
C MET A 1 22.80 78.86 -33.29
N SER A 2 23.57 77.83 -33.17
CA SER A 2 23.27 76.44 -33.66
C SER A 2 22.75 75.59 -32.57
N LEU A 3 21.55 75.03 -32.70
CA LEU A 3 21.02 73.95 -31.85
C LEU A 3 21.40 72.61 -32.46
N ARG A 4 22.27 71.88 -31.77
CA ARG A 4 22.60 70.49 -32.10
C ARG A 4 21.54 69.57 -31.49
N ALA A 5 20.83 68.83 -32.34
CA ALA A 5 19.91 67.76 -31.94
C ALA A 5 20.69 66.50 -31.58
N LEU A 6 20.51 65.99 -30.37
CA LEU A 6 21.04 64.72 -29.86
C LEU A 6 20.09 63.58 -30.24
N ARG A 7 20.51 62.72 -31.15
CA ARG A 7 19.78 61.49 -31.46
C ARG A 7 20.14 60.41 -30.46
N ILE A 8 19.15 59.98 -29.62
CA ILE A 8 19.26 58.81 -28.75
C ILE A 8 18.85 57.57 -29.56
N LEU A 9 19.81 56.72 -29.82
CA LEU A 9 19.57 55.37 -30.35
C LEU A 9 19.08 54.46 -29.19
N ILE A 10 17.82 54.04 -29.25
CA ILE A 10 17.27 53.02 -28.38
C ILE A 10 17.56 51.66 -29.06
N SER A 11 18.54 50.94 -28.56
CA SER A 11 18.77 49.53 -28.92
C SER A 11 17.76 48.66 -28.20
N ALA A 12 16.78 48.13 -28.94
CA ALA A 12 15.86 47.11 -28.44
C ALA A 12 16.60 45.77 -28.37
N ALA A 13 17.01 45.37 -27.19
CA ALA A 13 17.47 43.99 -26.92
C ALA A 13 16.26 43.06 -26.88
N LEU A 14 16.11 42.25 -27.91
CA LEU A 14 15.19 41.12 -27.93
C LEU A 14 15.69 40.04 -26.92
N LEU A 15 15.13 40.02 -25.73
CA LEU A 15 15.26 38.93 -24.80
C LEU A 15 14.38 37.77 -25.31
N SER A 16 14.99 36.83 -26.01
CA SER A 16 14.41 35.54 -26.33
C SER A 16 14.28 34.73 -25.03
N GLY A 17 13.15 34.87 -24.36
CA GLY A 17 12.79 34.01 -23.26
C GLY A 17 12.59 32.59 -23.77
N ALA A 18 13.58 31.70 -23.55
CA ALA A 18 13.41 30.30 -23.69
C ALA A 18 12.44 29.83 -22.57
N PHE A 19 11.19 29.67 -22.94
CA PHE A 19 10.24 28.89 -22.11
C PHE A 19 10.79 27.48 -22.06
N ALA A 20 11.48 27.13 -20.96
CA ALA A 20 11.71 25.76 -20.60
C ALA A 20 10.34 25.15 -20.33
N LEU A 21 9.82 24.40 -21.29
CA LEU A 21 8.72 23.47 -21.11
C LEU A 21 9.17 22.49 -20.02
N ALA A 22 8.68 22.69 -18.80
CA ALA A 22 8.77 21.72 -17.76
C ALA A 22 8.09 20.46 -18.31
N GLN A 23 8.89 19.49 -18.72
CA GLN A 23 8.40 18.17 -19.06
C GLN A 23 7.73 17.63 -17.80
N THR A 24 6.41 17.64 -17.78
CA THR A 24 5.64 16.78 -16.89
C THR A 24 6.12 15.36 -17.20
N GLN A 25 6.91 14.79 -16.32
CA GLN A 25 7.25 13.36 -16.43
C GLN A 25 5.93 12.60 -16.37
N SER A 26 5.40 12.25 -17.53
CA SER A 26 4.32 11.30 -17.65
C SER A 26 4.77 10.02 -16.95
N ALA A 27 3.88 9.41 -16.20
CA ALA A 27 4.15 8.11 -15.62
C ALA A 27 4.69 7.17 -16.72
N PRO A 28 5.71 6.36 -16.44
CA PRO A 28 6.24 5.43 -17.43
C PRO A 28 5.09 4.54 -17.93
N PRO A 29 5.08 4.15 -19.21
CA PRO A 29 4.04 3.31 -19.76
C PRO A 29 3.93 2.02 -18.94
N ALA A 30 2.71 1.57 -18.67
CA ALA A 30 2.47 0.33 -17.96
C ALA A 30 3.06 -0.84 -18.76
N GLN A 31 3.97 -1.59 -18.15
CA GLN A 31 4.48 -2.83 -18.70
C GLN A 31 3.46 -3.94 -18.41
N THR A 32 3.18 -4.79 -19.39
CA THR A 32 2.38 -5.99 -19.14
C THR A 32 3.28 -7.05 -18.51
N TRP A 33 2.95 -7.48 -17.32
CA TRP A 33 3.64 -8.54 -16.60
C TRP A 33 2.99 -9.89 -16.88
N PRO A 34 3.76 -10.99 -16.97
CA PRO A 34 3.23 -12.34 -17.18
C PRO A 34 2.70 -12.89 -15.82
N ALA A 35 1.75 -12.19 -15.24
CA ALA A 35 1.11 -12.61 -14.00
C ALA A 35 0.17 -13.80 -14.28
N VAL A 36 0.19 -14.76 -13.35
CA VAL A 36 -0.69 -15.93 -13.38
C VAL A 36 -1.68 -15.81 -12.22
N ASP A 37 -2.96 -15.85 -12.54
CA ASP A 37 -4.04 -15.86 -11.56
C ASP A 37 -4.13 -17.24 -10.87
N GLY A 38 -4.36 -17.21 -9.58
CA GLY A 38 -4.59 -18.39 -8.77
C GLY A 38 -5.68 -18.18 -7.74
N THR A 39 -6.25 -19.25 -7.26
CA THR A 39 -7.27 -19.23 -6.20
C THR A 39 -7.06 -20.41 -5.27
N VAL A 40 -7.05 -20.14 -3.97
CA VAL A 40 -7.13 -21.17 -2.92
C VAL A 40 -8.49 -21.03 -2.23
N VAL A 41 -9.12 -22.14 -1.91
CA VAL A 41 -10.36 -22.20 -1.12
C VAL A 41 -10.05 -22.87 0.22
N LEU A 42 -10.11 -22.06 1.28
CA LEU A 42 -9.95 -22.55 2.64
C LEU A 42 -11.30 -23.00 3.18
N ASN A 43 -11.42 -24.29 3.47
CA ASN A 43 -12.66 -24.84 4.00
C ASN A 43 -12.79 -24.63 5.50
N ASN A 44 -13.99 -24.26 5.96
CA ASN A 44 -14.32 -24.03 7.36
C ASN A 44 -13.38 -23.03 8.06
N PHE A 45 -13.05 -21.93 7.37
CA PHE A 45 -12.18 -20.90 7.94
C PHE A 45 -12.87 -20.22 9.12
N ARG A 46 -12.22 -20.27 10.29
CA ARG A 46 -12.71 -19.66 11.52
C ARG A 46 -12.04 -18.32 11.77
N PHE A 47 -12.82 -17.25 11.89
CA PHE A 47 -12.36 -15.90 12.19
C PHE A 47 -12.03 -15.71 13.68
N GLY A 48 -11.23 -14.69 14.00
CA GLY A 48 -10.90 -14.31 15.37
C GLY A 48 -12.13 -13.97 16.22
N THR A 49 -13.23 -13.54 15.60
CA THR A 49 -14.55 -13.33 16.24
C THR A 49 -15.22 -14.62 16.70
N GLY A 50 -14.74 -15.78 16.24
CA GLY A 50 -15.36 -17.09 16.46
C GLY A 50 -16.36 -17.53 15.39
N GLU A 51 -16.75 -16.62 14.49
CA GLU A 51 -17.56 -16.92 13.31
C GLU A 51 -16.78 -17.79 12.31
N SER A 52 -17.47 -18.43 11.40
CA SER A 52 -16.83 -19.28 10.38
C SER A 52 -17.51 -19.11 9.02
N LEU A 53 -16.71 -19.21 7.96
CA LEU A 53 -17.22 -19.41 6.61
C LEU A 53 -16.97 -20.86 6.18
N PRO A 54 -17.96 -21.53 5.58
CA PRO A 54 -17.77 -22.87 5.02
C PRO A 54 -16.66 -22.90 3.97
N GLN A 55 -16.56 -21.85 3.18
CA GLN A 55 -15.51 -21.65 2.20
C GLN A 55 -15.07 -20.18 2.19
N LEU A 56 -13.78 -19.94 2.41
CA LEU A 56 -13.12 -18.66 2.21
C LEU A 56 -12.26 -18.76 0.95
N LYS A 57 -12.64 -18.07 -0.08
CA LYS A 57 -11.88 -17.97 -1.32
C LYS A 57 -10.81 -16.90 -1.16
N LEU A 58 -9.56 -17.22 -1.49
CA LEU A 58 -8.45 -16.29 -1.61
C LEU A 58 -7.90 -16.31 -3.02
N HIS A 59 -7.98 -15.19 -3.69
CA HIS A 59 -7.38 -14.97 -4.99
C HIS A 59 -5.95 -14.43 -4.81
N TYR A 60 -5.07 -14.71 -5.75
CA TYR A 60 -3.72 -14.18 -5.79
C TYR A 60 -3.18 -14.13 -7.23
N LEU A 61 -2.19 -13.29 -7.43
CA LEU A 61 -1.34 -13.30 -8.62
C LEU A 61 0.03 -13.85 -8.27
N THR A 62 0.66 -14.52 -9.24
CA THR A 62 2.06 -14.91 -9.15
C THR A 62 2.86 -14.48 -10.35
N LEU A 63 4.16 -14.17 -10.15
CA LEU A 63 5.12 -13.91 -11.21
C LEU A 63 6.40 -14.70 -10.93
N GLY A 64 7.01 -15.21 -11.99
CA GLY A 64 8.20 -16.08 -11.86
C GLY A 64 7.83 -17.52 -11.53
N THR A 65 8.80 -18.28 -11.02
CA THR A 65 8.62 -19.70 -10.69
C THR A 65 9.28 -20.01 -9.34
N PRO A 66 8.63 -20.87 -8.50
CA PRO A 66 9.24 -21.27 -7.24
C PRO A 66 10.50 -22.10 -7.50
N HIS A 67 11.52 -21.82 -6.71
CA HIS A 67 12.75 -22.61 -6.64
C HIS A 67 12.85 -23.30 -5.29
N ARG A 68 13.40 -24.51 -5.29
CA ARG A 68 13.68 -25.26 -4.07
C ARG A 68 15.17 -25.54 -3.96
N ASN A 69 15.72 -25.28 -2.79
CA ASN A 69 17.11 -25.57 -2.47
C ASN A 69 17.38 -27.09 -2.39
N ALA A 70 18.62 -27.49 -2.16
CA ALA A 70 19.01 -28.90 -2.08
C ALA A 70 18.32 -29.67 -0.93
N ALA A 71 17.84 -28.99 0.11
CA ALA A 71 17.06 -29.58 1.20
C ALA A 71 15.57 -29.69 0.88
N GLY A 72 15.12 -29.19 -0.30
CA GLY A 72 13.73 -29.23 -0.74
C GLY A 72 12.87 -28.05 -0.25
N HIS A 73 13.44 -27.08 0.46
CA HIS A 73 12.73 -25.89 0.92
C HIS A 73 12.68 -24.80 -0.15
N THR A 74 11.59 -24.07 -0.21
CA THR A 74 11.46 -22.87 -1.06
C THR A 74 12.43 -21.81 -0.58
N ASP A 75 13.21 -21.21 -1.48
CA ASP A 75 14.25 -20.24 -1.12
C ASP A 75 14.17 -18.90 -1.89
N ASN A 76 13.23 -18.77 -2.84
CA ASN A 76 13.10 -17.58 -3.68
C ASN A 76 11.71 -16.93 -3.64
N ALA A 77 10.80 -17.38 -2.79
CA ALA A 77 9.45 -16.83 -2.73
C ALA A 77 9.43 -15.49 -1.99
N VAL A 78 8.72 -14.51 -2.55
CA VAL A 78 8.53 -13.19 -1.98
C VAL A 78 7.03 -12.91 -1.88
N LEU A 79 6.55 -12.59 -0.68
CA LEU A 79 5.17 -12.20 -0.44
C LEU A 79 5.05 -10.68 -0.50
N LEU A 80 4.21 -10.17 -1.39
CA LEU A 80 3.96 -8.74 -1.58
C LEU A 80 2.53 -8.41 -1.16
N LEU A 81 2.37 -7.55 -0.13
CA LEU A 81 1.08 -7.24 0.50
C LEU A 81 0.65 -5.81 0.16
N HIS A 82 -0.57 -5.68 -0.38
CA HIS A 82 -1.14 -4.41 -0.83
C HIS A 82 -1.70 -3.56 0.32
N GLY A 83 -2.03 -2.29 0.02
CA GLY A 83 -2.66 -1.35 0.96
C GLY A 83 -4.19 -1.47 1.02
N THR A 84 -4.79 -0.78 1.99
CA THR A 84 -6.26 -0.70 2.20
C THR A 84 -7.00 -0.31 0.91
N GLY A 85 -8.04 -1.06 0.56
CA GLY A 85 -8.84 -0.84 -0.64
C GLY A 85 -8.14 -1.19 -1.96
N GLY A 86 -6.92 -1.74 -1.90
CA GLY A 86 -6.19 -2.26 -3.05
C GLY A 86 -6.48 -3.74 -3.32
N ASP A 87 -5.69 -4.32 -4.20
CA ASP A 87 -5.69 -5.72 -4.59
C ASP A 87 -4.30 -6.11 -5.10
N ALA A 88 -4.12 -7.34 -5.54
CA ALA A 88 -2.88 -7.84 -6.12
C ALA A 88 -2.40 -6.98 -7.32
N HIS A 89 -3.32 -6.47 -8.15
CA HIS A 89 -2.98 -5.63 -9.31
C HIS A 89 -2.45 -4.24 -8.89
N SER A 90 -2.79 -3.75 -7.70
CA SER A 90 -2.30 -2.47 -7.18
C SER A 90 -0.77 -2.42 -7.11
N LEU A 91 -0.12 -3.58 -6.91
CA LEU A 91 1.34 -3.71 -6.87
C LEU A 91 1.98 -3.87 -8.28
N LEU A 92 1.16 -4.01 -9.32
CA LEU A 92 1.60 -3.99 -10.71
C LEU A 92 1.66 -2.57 -11.30
N ASN A 93 1.41 -1.53 -10.50
CA ASN A 93 1.53 -0.14 -10.97
C ASN A 93 2.97 0.17 -11.44
N PRO A 94 3.13 1.00 -12.49
CA PRO A 94 4.44 1.24 -13.10
C PRO A 94 5.51 1.83 -12.18
N LEU A 95 5.13 2.59 -11.16
CA LEU A 95 6.07 3.19 -10.21
C LEU A 95 6.68 2.17 -9.25
N PHE A 96 6.02 1.03 -9.10
CA PHE A 96 6.47 -0.09 -8.27
C PHE A 96 7.05 -1.21 -9.16
N SER A 97 6.24 -1.81 -10.01
CA SER A 97 6.60 -3.01 -10.75
C SER A 97 7.69 -2.79 -11.80
N ASN A 98 7.64 -1.70 -12.60
CA ASN A 98 8.68 -1.42 -13.60
C ASN A 98 10.06 -1.19 -12.99
N VAL A 99 10.10 -0.77 -11.72
CA VAL A 99 11.35 -0.51 -10.99
C VAL A 99 11.92 -1.80 -10.37
N LEU A 100 11.03 -2.73 -9.97
CA LEU A 100 11.43 -3.87 -9.14
C LEU A 100 11.46 -5.21 -9.88
N PHE A 101 10.61 -5.46 -10.88
CA PHE A 101 10.33 -6.81 -11.38
C PHE A 101 11.08 -7.18 -12.67
N GLY A 102 11.63 -6.18 -13.37
CA GLY A 102 12.33 -6.39 -14.65
C GLY A 102 13.65 -7.14 -14.54
N PRO A 103 14.21 -7.55 -15.69
CA PRO A 103 15.50 -8.24 -15.72
C PRO A 103 16.60 -7.43 -15.03
N GLY A 104 17.29 -8.03 -14.05
CA GLY A 104 18.34 -7.39 -13.26
C GLY A 104 17.85 -6.42 -12.21
N ALA A 105 16.54 -6.18 -12.08
CA ALA A 105 15.95 -5.40 -11.00
C ALA A 105 15.97 -6.19 -9.68
N LEU A 106 15.65 -5.51 -8.58
CA LEU A 106 15.81 -6.07 -7.24
C LEU A 106 14.96 -7.32 -6.98
N LEU A 107 13.72 -7.34 -7.50
CA LEU A 107 12.79 -8.47 -7.41
C LEU A 107 12.56 -9.06 -8.82
N ASP A 108 13.64 -9.23 -9.59
CA ASP A 108 13.62 -9.83 -10.95
C ASP A 108 12.84 -11.14 -10.95
N ILE A 109 11.74 -11.19 -11.70
CA ILE A 109 10.85 -12.36 -11.80
C ILE A 109 11.52 -13.61 -12.41
N LYS A 110 12.73 -13.48 -12.96
CA LYS A 110 13.56 -14.64 -13.36
C LYS A 110 14.29 -15.28 -12.18
N LYS A 111 14.43 -14.55 -11.06
CA LYS A 111 15.12 -15.01 -9.85
C LYS A 111 14.14 -15.32 -8.73
N TYR A 112 13.11 -14.50 -8.58
CA TYR A 112 12.15 -14.59 -7.49
C TYR A 112 10.79 -15.08 -7.96
N TYR A 113 10.11 -15.78 -7.07
CA TYR A 113 8.71 -16.14 -7.19
C TYR A 113 7.88 -15.16 -6.37
N LEU A 114 7.29 -14.18 -7.03
CA LEU A 114 6.47 -13.15 -6.40
C LEU A 114 5.05 -13.65 -6.22
N ILE A 115 4.51 -13.51 -5.00
CA ILE A 115 3.16 -13.91 -4.62
C ILE A 115 2.45 -12.66 -4.12
N LEU A 116 1.37 -12.28 -4.79
CA LEU A 116 0.58 -11.08 -4.53
C LEU A 116 -0.86 -11.51 -4.22
N PRO A 117 -1.23 -11.73 -2.95
CA PRO A 117 -2.61 -12.08 -2.61
C PRO A 117 -3.55 -10.87 -2.73
N ASP A 118 -4.82 -11.16 -3.06
CA ASP A 118 -5.93 -10.32 -2.64
C ASP A 118 -6.29 -10.73 -1.21
N ASP A 119 -6.28 -9.79 -0.30
CA ASP A 119 -6.65 -10.08 1.08
C ASP A 119 -8.16 -10.37 1.24
N ILE A 120 -8.55 -10.95 2.37
CA ILE A 120 -9.97 -11.07 2.73
C ILE A 120 -10.63 -9.69 2.60
N GLY A 121 -11.78 -9.64 1.92
CA GLY A 121 -12.51 -8.41 1.71
C GLY A 121 -12.01 -7.54 0.55
N HIS A 122 -11.06 -8.02 -0.27
CA HIS A 122 -10.46 -7.26 -1.35
C HIS A 122 -10.44 -8.06 -2.67
N GLY A 123 -10.36 -7.33 -3.78
CA GLY A 123 -10.17 -7.89 -5.11
C GLY A 123 -11.17 -8.98 -5.46
N GLN A 124 -10.66 -10.16 -5.82
CA GLN A 124 -11.45 -11.34 -6.14
C GLN A 124 -11.54 -12.36 -4.99
N SER A 125 -10.96 -12.05 -3.82
CA SER A 125 -11.15 -12.84 -2.60
C SER A 125 -12.55 -12.64 -2.03
N SER A 126 -12.99 -13.57 -1.16
CA SER A 126 -14.29 -13.48 -0.49
C SER A 126 -14.45 -12.17 0.26
N LYS A 127 -15.59 -11.49 0.06
CA LYS A 127 -15.87 -10.16 0.60
C LYS A 127 -17.37 -9.94 0.87
N PRO A 128 -17.76 -8.93 1.64
CA PRO A 128 -19.15 -8.63 1.95
C PRO A 128 -20.06 -8.51 0.73
N SER A 129 -19.61 -7.84 -0.33
CA SER A 129 -20.39 -7.64 -1.56
C SER A 129 -20.67 -8.92 -2.35
N ASP A 130 -20.04 -10.05 -2.00
CA ASP A 130 -20.34 -11.36 -2.62
C ASP A 130 -21.69 -11.96 -2.16
N GLY A 131 -22.53 -11.19 -1.43
CA GLY A 131 -23.90 -11.55 -1.08
C GLY A 131 -24.18 -11.75 0.42
N LEU A 132 -23.15 -11.77 1.27
CA LEU A 132 -23.35 -11.81 2.72
C LEU A 132 -23.57 -10.42 3.33
N HIS A 133 -23.18 -9.38 2.63
CA HIS A 133 -23.32 -7.99 3.05
C HIS A 133 -22.76 -7.81 4.49
N MET A 134 -23.50 -7.13 5.37
CA MET A 134 -23.09 -6.93 6.76
C MET A 134 -23.16 -8.18 7.65
N LYS A 135 -23.53 -9.34 7.08
CA LYS A 135 -23.45 -10.66 7.74
C LYS A 135 -22.15 -11.39 7.43
N PHE A 136 -21.26 -10.81 6.60
CA PHE A 136 -19.93 -11.34 6.41
C PHE A 136 -19.17 -11.29 7.74
N PRO A 137 -18.39 -12.32 8.11
CA PRO A 137 -17.64 -12.30 9.37
C PRO A 137 -16.71 -11.11 9.49
N ALA A 138 -16.69 -10.47 10.65
CA ALA A 138 -15.85 -9.29 10.88
C ALA A 138 -14.37 -9.71 11.02
N TYR A 139 -13.65 -9.73 9.90
CA TYR A 139 -12.24 -10.06 9.84
C TYR A 139 -11.34 -8.91 10.35
N ASP A 140 -10.12 -9.26 10.68
CA ASP A 140 -9.03 -8.36 11.08
C ASP A 140 -7.70 -8.75 10.42
N TYR A 141 -6.61 -8.08 10.80
CA TYR A 141 -5.30 -8.37 10.19
C TYR A 141 -4.73 -9.72 10.64
N ASP A 142 -5.06 -10.22 11.83
CA ASP A 142 -4.68 -11.57 12.26
C ASP A 142 -5.36 -12.62 11.38
N ASP A 143 -6.64 -12.41 11.04
CA ASP A 143 -7.38 -13.27 10.12
C ASP A 143 -6.76 -13.25 8.71
N MET A 144 -6.39 -12.07 8.20
CA MET A 144 -5.74 -11.94 6.90
C MET A 144 -4.41 -12.69 6.87
N VAL A 145 -3.54 -12.45 7.85
CA VAL A 145 -2.22 -13.11 7.95
C VAL A 145 -2.37 -14.64 8.10
N ARG A 146 -3.30 -15.10 8.92
CA ARG A 146 -3.58 -16.51 9.05
C ARG A 146 -4.08 -17.13 7.74
N SER A 147 -4.95 -16.44 7.01
CA SER A 147 -5.44 -16.91 5.72
C SER A 147 -4.32 -16.94 4.66
N GLN A 148 -3.46 -15.94 4.62
CA GLN A 148 -2.26 -15.91 3.76
C GLN A 148 -1.32 -17.07 4.09
N ARG A 149 -1.10 -17.35 5.37
CA ARG A 149 -0.28 -18.51 5.80
C ARG A 149 -0.85 -19.83 5.30
N MET A 150 -2.17 -20.05 5.48
CA MET A 150 -2.85 -21.24 4.97
C MET A 150 -2.83 -21.32 3.44
N MET A 151 -2.96 -20.19 2.74
CA MET A 151 -2.82 -20.11 1.29
C MET A 151 -1.42 -20.58 0.84
N LEU A 152 -0.37 -20.10 1.50
CA LEU A 152 1.02 -20.53 1.20
C LEU A 152 1.21 -22.03 1.45
N ASP A 153 0.57 -22.60 2.47
CA ASP A 153 0.59 -24.06 2.73
C ASP A 153 -0.04 -24.85 1.58
N GLU A 154 -1.19 -24.40 1.07
CA GLU A 154 -1.84 -25.02 -0.10
C GLU A 154 -0.98 -24.91 -1.36
N MET A 155 -0.28 -23.79 -1.53
CA MET A 155 0.67 -23.56 -2.62
C MET A 155 1.98 -24.35 -2.42
N LYS A 156 2.18 -25.02 -1.28
CA LYS A 156 3.40 -25.73 -0.89
C LYS A 156 4.63 -24.82 -0.78
N ILE A 157 4.40 -23.58 -0.34
CA ILE A 157 5.45 -22.63 -0.02
C ILE A 157 5.72 -22.70 1.48
N ASP A 158 6.83 -23.25 1.85
CA ASP A 158 7.22 -23.55 3.23
C ASP A 158 8.18 -22.51 3.84
N HIS A 159 8.66 -21.56 3.03
CA HIS A 159 9.53 -20.47 3.46
C HIS A 159 9.45 -19.28 2.48
N LEU A 160 9.70 -18.08 2.99
CA LEU A 160 9.74 -16.84 2.22
C LEU A 160 11.12 -16.17 2.32
N ARG A 161 11.66 -15.74 1.20
CA ARG A 161 12.86 -14.90 1.17
C ARG A 161 12.58 -13.50 1.73
N LEU A 162 11.38 -12.97 1.48
CA LEU A 162 10.98 -11.63 1.90
C LEU A 162 9.47 -11.54 2.04
N ILE A 163 9.01 -10.80 3.05
CA ILE A 163 7.65 -10.23 3.09
C ILE A 163 7.79 -8.72 2.96
N LEU A 164 7.24 -8.14 1.90
CA LEU A 164 7.17 -6.70 1.72
C LEU A 164 5.71 -6.27 1.72
N GLY A 165 5.34 -5.45 2.68
CA GLY A 165 3.98 -4.96 2.81
C GLY A 165 3.90 -3.44 2.82
N THR A 166 2.89 -2.89 2.15
CA THR A 166 2.66 -1.46 2.03
C THR A 166 1.38 -1.02 2.73
N SER A 167 1.41 0.00 3.56
CA SER A 167 0.25 0.53 4.28
C SER A 167 -0.47 -0.55 5.12
N MET A 168 -1.64 -1.03 4.72
CA MET A 168 -2.30 -2.18 5.35
C MET A 168 -1.38 -3.41 5.37
N GLY A 169 -0.76 -3.73 4.23
CA GLY A 169 0.22 -4.82 4.13
C GLY A 169 1.45 -4.62 5.03
N CYS A 170 1.84 -3.37 5.31
CA CYS A 170 2.87 -3.05 6.31
C CYS A 170 2.44 -3.51 7.71
N MET A 171 1.20 -3.23 8.10
CA MET A 171 0.65 -3.68 9.39
C MET A 171 0.58 -5.21 9.46
N GLN A 172 0.17 -5.86 8.39
CA GLN A 172 0.19 -7.32 8.28
C GLN A 172 1.62 -7.88 8.35
N THR A 173 2.62 -7.18 7.79
CA THR A 173 4.03 -7.62 7.87
C THR A 173 4.53 -7.67 9.33
N PHE A 174 4.10 -6.74 10.19
CA PHE A 174 4.37 -6.82 11.63
C PHE A 174 3.66 -8.01 12.29
N VAL A 175 2.39 -8.25 11.94
CA VAL A 175 1.63 -9.42 12.42
C VAL A 175 2.30 -10.74 11.96
N TRP A 176 2.80 -10.80 10.72
CA TRP A 176 3.61 -11.92 10.25
C TRP A 176 4.86 -12.14 11.12
N GLY A 177 5.56 -11.05 11.45
CA GLY A 177 6.79 -11.10 12.24
C GLY A 177 6.59 -11.63 13.65
N GLU A 178 5.49 -11.23 14.32
CA GLU A 178 5.19 -11.69 15.68
C GLU A 178 4.57 -13.10 15.73
N THR A 179 3.75 -13.46 14.71
CA THR A 179 2.98 -14.70 14.71
C THR A 179 3.77 -15.87 14.13
N TYR A 180 4.54 -15.65 13.05
CA TYR A 180 5.25 -16.69 12.31
C TYR A 180 6.75 -16.38 12.22
N THR A 181 7.36 -16.15 13.38
CA THR A 181 8.81 -15.85 13.49
C THR A 181 9.63 -16.92 12.77
N GLY A 182 10.56 -16.47 11.90
CA GLY A 182 11.44 -17.37 11.13
C GLY A 182 10.81 -17.99 9.88
N PHE A 183 9.55 -17.71 9.55
CA PHE A 183 8.95 -18.14 8.27
C PHE A 183 9.49 -17.37 7.07
N ALA A 184 10.05 -16.18 7.27
CA ALA A 184 10.72 -15.38 6.27
C ALA A 184 12.14 -15.02 6.71
N ASP A 185 13.08 -14.86 5.75
CA ASP A 185 14.43 -14.37 6.03
C ASP A 185 14.45 -12.89 6.39
N ALA A 186 13.48 -12.11 5.87
CA ALA A 186 13.44 -10.66 6.01
C ALA A 186 12.01 -10.11 5.94
N LEU A 187 11.77 -9.02 6.67
CA LEU A 187 10.52 -8.27 6.70
C LEU A 187 10.75 -6.83 6.26
N ALA A 188 9.93 -6.34 5.34
CA ALA A 188 9.99 -4.97 4.82
C ALA A 188 8.64 -4.25 4.97
N PRO A 189 8.25 -3.82 6.19
CA PRO A 189 7.03 -3.05 6.44
C PRO A 189 7.21 -1.58 6.01
N PHE A 190 6.39 -1.09 5.05
CA PHE A 190 6.47 0.27 4.54
C PHE A 190 5.16 1.04 4.75
N ALA A 191 5.25 2.23 5.33
CA ALA A 191 4.18 3.19 5.56
C ALA A 191 3.12 2.77 6.60
N CYS A 192 3.55 2.33 7.78
CA CYS A 192 2.69 2.13 8.95
C CYS A 192 3.44 2.34 10.27
N LEU A 193 2.72 2.18 11.37
CA LEU A 193 3.27 2.18 12.74
C LEU A 193 2.85 0.89 13.45
N PRO A 194 3.74 0.23 14.23
CA PRO A 194 3.45 -1.03 14.91
C PRO A 194 2.81 -0.82 16.29
N VAL A 195 1.77 0.00 16.35
CA VAL A 195 1.01 0.34 17.55
C VAL A 195 -0.48 0.39 17.25
N PRO A 196 -1.38 0.34 18.25
CA PRO A 196 -2.81 0.51 18.03
C PRO A 196 -3.13 1.78 17.25
N LEU A 197 -4.04 1.68 16.30
CA LEU A 197 -4.47 2.86 15.55
C LEU A 197 -5.28 3.79 16.43
N ALA A 198 -4.72 4.98 16.66
CA ALA A 198 -5.30 6.02 17.50
C ALA A 198 -5.23 7.40 16.83
N GLY A 199 -5.66 8.42 17.53
CA GLY A 199 -5.57 9.81 17.08
C GLY A 199 -6.20 10.03 15.72
N ARG A 200 -5.55 10.88 14.90
CA ARG A 200 -6.07 11.30 13.60
C ARG A 200 -6.29 10.13 12.62
N ASN A 201 -5.40 9.13 12.59
CA ASN A 201 -5.55 7.96 11.72
C ASN A 201 -6.89 7.23 12.04
N ARG A 202 -7.16 6.93 13.32
CA ARG A 202 -8.42 6.28 13.70
C ARG A 202 -9.64 7.18 13.48
N MET A 203 -9.52 8.49 13.75
CA MET A 203 -10.61 9.44 13.50
C MET A 203 -11.04 9.46 12.05
N MET A 204 -10.09 9.55 11.11
CA MET A 204 -10.39 9.55 9.66
C MET A 204 -11.05 8.24 9.22
N ARG A 205 -10.57 7.09 9.67
CA ARG A 205 -11.19 5.78 9.42
C ARG A 205 -12.61 5.71 9.95
N TYR A 206 -12.83 6.21 11.16
CA TYR A 206 -14.16 6.26 11.77
C TYR A 206 -15.10 7.17 10.98
N MET A 207 -14.63 8.36 10.55
CA MET A 207 -15.40 9.27 9.72
C MET A 207 -15.81 8.64 8.39
N SER A 208 -14.94 7.89 7.71
CA SER A 208 -15.27 7.19 6.47
C SER A 208 -16.36 6.13 6.69
N ILE A 209 -16.29 5.37 7.77
CA ILE A 209 -17.31 4.36 8.13
C ILE A 209 -18.64 5.03 8.43
N GLU A 210 -18.63 6.08 9.27
CA GLU A 210 -19.87 6.77 9.67
C GLU A 210 -20.48 7.55 8.53
N ALA A 211 -19.72 8.04 7.57
CA ALA A 211 -20.25 8.69 6.37
C ALA A 211 -21.19 7.75 5.60
N ILE A 212 -20.79 6.48 5.43
CA ILE A 212 -21.63 5.47 4.77
C ILE A 212 -22.83 5.09 5.65
N LYS A 213 -22.59 4.80 6.94
CA LYS A 213 -23.64 4.33 7.85
C LYS A 213 -24.74 5.35 8.10
N ASN A 214 -24.40 6.65 8.02
CA ASN A 214 -25.35 7.75 8.18
C ASN A 214 -26.10 8.09 6.87
N ASP A 215 -25.73 7.51 5.73
CA ASP A 215 -26.51 7.64 4.50
C ASP A 215 -27.78 6.77 4.58
N PRO A 216 -28.98 7.35 4.51
CA PRO A 216 -30.21 6.57 4.54
C PRO A 216 -30.30 5.50 3.44
N ALA A 217 -29.63 5.71 2.30
CA ALA A 217 -29.61 4.76 1.19
C ALA A 217 -28.79 3.51 1.50
N TRP A 218 -27.92 3.50 2.54
CA TRP A 218 -27.16 2.34 2.95
C TRP A 218 -28.04 1.21 3.51
N MET A 219 -29.19 1.54 4.13
CA MET A 219 -30.18 0.58 4.60
C MET A 219 -29.63 -0.55 5.48
N GLY A 220 -28.61 -0.24 6.32
CA GLY A 220 -27.97 -1.26 7.17
C GLY A 220 -27.11 -2.27 6.38
N GLY A 221 -26.74 -1.94 5.16
CA GLY A 221 -25.96 -2.78 4.25
C GLY A 221 -26.78 -3.58 3.24
N GLU A 222 -28.11 -3.48 3.27
CA GLU A 222 -29.05 -4.20 2.37
C GLU A 222 -29.52 -3.30 1.21
N TYR A 223 -28.64 -2.44 0.69
CA TYR A 223 -28.94 -1.56 -0.45
C TYR A 223 -29.01 -2.33 -1.77
N THR A 224 -29.78 -1.82 -2.71
CA THR A 224 -29.87 -2.34 -4.09
C THR A 224 -29.09 -1.48 -5.10
N SER A 225 -28.65 -0.32 -4.67
CA SER A 225 -27.73 0.59 -5.37
C SER A 225 -26.87 1.29 -4.33
N GLU A 226 -25.63 1.56 -4.65
CA GLU A 226 -24.68 2.19 -3.72
C GLU A 226 -25.25 3.41 -3.01
N PRO A 227 -24.97 3.59 -1.70
CA PRO A 227 -25.31 4.80 -0.95
C PRO A 227 -24.37 5.93 -1.37
N LYS A 228 -24.69 6.55 -2.52
CA LYS A 228 -23.79 7.43 -3.26
C LYS A 228 -23.21 8.56 -2.45
N GLN A 229 -24.00 9.21 -1.60
CA GLN A 229 -23.51 10.34 -0.81
C GLN A 229 -22.56 9.89 0.29
N GLY A 230 -22.92 8.83 1.00
CA GLY A 230 -22.07 8.28 2.07
C GLY A 230 -20.78 7.71 1.54
N LEU A 231 -20.84 6.99 0.41
CA LEU A 231 -19.67 6.42 -0.25
C LEU A 231 -18.72 7.51 -0.78
N HIS A 232 -19.27 8.54 -1.43
CA HIS A 232 -18.52 9.70 -1.91
C HIS A 232 -17.77 10.40 -0.77
N ASN A 233 -18.44 10.73 0.33
CA ASN A 233 -17.83 11.37 1.50
C ASN A 233 -16.73 10.47 2.15
N ALA A 234 -16.93 9.15 2.13
CA ALA A 234 -15.90 8.22 2.60
C ALA A 234 -14.67 8.22 1.69
N ASN A 235 -14.86 8.27 0.37
CA ASN A 235 -13.77 8.34 -0.61
C ASN A 235 -13.03 9.69 -0.55
N GLU A 236 -13.71 10.81 -0.28
CA GLU A 236 -13.06 12.11 0.01
C GLU A 236 -12.09 12.01 1.18
N MET A 237 -12.52 11.35 2.27
CA MET A 237 -11.67 11.17 3.45
C MET A 237 -10.46 10.30 3.13
N ILE A 238 -10.64 9.20 2.38
CA ILE A 238 -9.54 8.31 1.97
C ILE A 238 -8.57 9.04 1.05
N PHE A 239 -9.07 9.87 0.13
CA PHE A 239 -8.24 10.69 -0.75
C PHE A 239 -7.32 11.62 0.05
N ILE A 240 -7.88 12.37 1.00
CA ILE A 240 -7.11 13.31 1.82
C ILE A 240 -6.06 12.59 2.69
N MET A 241 -6.41 11.42 3.22
CA MET A 241 -5.49 10.59 3.99
C MET A 241 -4.25 10.19 3.18
N GLY A 242 -4.43 9.84 1.91
CA GLY A 242 -3.36 9.35 1.02
C GLY A 242 -2.56 10.43 0.32
N SER A 243 -3.04 11.69 0.30
CA SER A 243 -2.46 12.76 -0.50
C SER A 243 -1.22 13.40 0.16
N GLY A 244 -0.28 13.86 -0.68
CA GLY A 244 0.88 14.66 -0.27
C GLY A 244 0.78 16.09 -0.79
N PRO A 245 0.96 17.13 0.04
CA PRO A 245 0.71 18.52 -0.35
C PRO A 245 1.60 19.00 -1.52
N LEU A 246 2.87 18.64 -1.54
CA LEU A 246 3.79 19.03 -2.64
C LEU A 246 3.37 18.39 -3.95
N GLN A 247 2.98 17.11 -3.93
CA GLN A 247 2.53 16.39 -5.10
C GLN A 247 1.20 16.97 -5.62
N MET A 248 0.25 17.26 -4.73
CA MET A 248 -1.04 17.83 -5.12
C MET A 248 -0.86 19.24 -5.72
N GLN A 249 -0.02 20.09 -5.11
CA GLN A 249 0.27 21.42 -5.66
C GLN A 249 0.94 21.35 -7.04
N LYS A 250 1.75 20.34 -7.30
CA LYS A 250 2.40 20.12 -8.59
C LYS A 250 1.45 19.60 -9.67
N LEU A 251 0.53 18.69 -9.29
CA LEU A 251 -0.44 18.10 -10.22
C LEU A 251 -1.58 19.05 -10.57
N ALA A 252 -2.00 19.88 -9.62
CA ALA A 252 -3.17 20.74 -9.72
C ALA A 252 -2.88 22.12 -9.12
N PRO A 253 -2.03 22.93 -9.79
CA PRO A 253 -1.51 24.19 -9.24
C PRO A 253 -2.52 25.36 -9.28
N THR A 254 -3.63 25.24 -10.01
CA THR A 254 -4.70 26.25 -10.02
C THR A 254 -5.95 25.74 -9.34
N ARG A 255 -6.85 26.65 -8.98
CA ARG A 255 -8.14 26.32 -8.37
C ARG A 255 -8.93 25.33 -9.25
N GLU A 256 -9.10 25.69 -10.52
CA GLU A 256 -9.89 24.90 -11.49
C GLU A 256 -9.28 23.51 -11.71
N GLN A 257 -7.95 23.43 -11.73
CA GLN A 257 -7.25 22.14 -11.83
C GLN A 257 -7.42 21.30 -10.56
N ALA A 258 -7.41 21.93 -9.38
CA ALA A 258 -7.60 21.21 -8.11
C ALA A 258 -9.01 20.64 -7.98
N GLU A 259 -10.03 21.46 -8.30
CA GLU A 259 -11.42 21.05 -8.31
C GLU A 259 -11.62 19.87 -9.28
N LYS A 260 -11.17 20.01 -10.53
CA LYS A 260 -11.31 18.97 -11.55
C LYS A 260 -10.53 17.69 -11.18
N TYR A 261 -9.31 17.79 -10.64
CA TYR A 261 -8.52 16.64 -10.24
C TYR A 261 -9.23 15.82 -9.16
N LEU A 262 -9.82 16.50 -8.17
CA LEU A 262 -10.59 15.87 -7.12
C LEU A 262 -11.83 15.17 -7.69
N ASP A 263 -12.62 15.89 -8.52
CA ASP A 263 -13.84 15.33 -9.14
C ASP A 263 -13.54 14.07 -9.97
N ASP A 264 -12.50 14.12 -10.83
CA ASP A 264 -12.11 12.98 -11.65
C ASP A 264 -11.66 11.78 -10.79
N HIS A 265 -10.92 12.04 -9.71
CA HIS A 265 -10.45 11.01 -8.80
C HIS A 265 -11.60 10.34 -8.05
N LEU A 266 -12.52 11.16 -7.50
CA LEU A 266 -13.66 10.66 -6.74
C LEU A 266 -14.65 9.91 -7.63
N ALA A 267 -14.93 10.40 -8.84
CA ALA A 267 -15.79 9.69 -9.80
C ALA A 267 -15.25 8.28 -10.10
N LEU A 268 -13.92 8.13 -10.22
CA LEU A 268 -13.29 6.83 -10.42
C LEU A 268 -13.37 5.94 -9.16
N ALA A 269 -13.11 6.50 -7.97
CA ALA A 269 -13.19 5.78 -6.70
C ALA A 269 -14.62 5.28 -6.44
N ASP A 270 -15.63 6.16 -6.59
CA ASP A 270 -17.05 5.85 -6.40
C ASP A 270 -17.54 4.73 -7.33
N SER A 271 -16.99 4.67 -8.56
CA SER A 271 -17.37 3.65 -9.53
C SER A 271 -16.80 2.26 -9.27
N ARG A 272 -15.82 2.14 -8.36
CA ARG A 272 -15.06 0.91 -8.11
C ARG A 272 -15.23 0.37 -6.69
N THR A 273 -15.83 1.14 -5.81
CA THR A 273 -15.91 0.82 -4.39
C THR A 273 -17.33 0.41 -4.03
N ASP A 274 -17.47 -0.74 -3.37
CA ASP A 274 -18.69 -1.15 -2.68
C ASP A 274 -18.67 -0.62 -1.25
N ALA A 275 -19.80 -0.09 -0.79
CA ALA A 275 -19.87 0.57 0.52
C ALA A 275 -19.67 -0.40 1.70
N ASN A 276 -20.20 -1.63 1.61
CA ASN A 276 -20.00 -2.62 2.66
C ASN A 276 -18.55 -3.09 2.70
N ASP A 277 -17.93 -3.34 1.53
CA ASP A 277 -16.52 -3.73 1.45
C ASP A 277 -15.63 -2.64 2.08
N LEU A 278 -15.92 -1.34 1.78
CA LEU A 278 -15.19 -0.22 2.37
C LEU A 278 -15.28 -0.21 3.90
N ILE A 279 -16.50 -0.36 4.46
CA ILE A 279 -16.68 -0.42 5.92
C ILE A 279 -15.81 -1.53 6.52
N TYR A 280 -15.81 -2.71 5.91
CA TYR A 280 -15.09 -3.86 6.43
C TYR A 280 -13.58 -3.68 6.35
N TYR A 281 -13.01 -3.32 5.19
CA TYR A 281 -11.56 -3.23 5.07
C TYR A 281 -10.97 -2.04 5.84
N VAL A 282 -11.71 -0.94 5.98
CA VAL A 282 -11.28 0.18 6.83
C VAL A 282 -11.32 -0.23 8.32
N ASN A 283 -12.34 -1.00 8.74
CA ASN A 283 -12.49 -1.44 10.12
C ASN A 283 -11.65 -2.68 10.47
N ALA A 284 -11.05 -3.37 9.52
CA ALA A 284 -10.17 -4.52 9.77
C ALA A 284 -8.99 -4.19 10.70
N SER A 285 -8.60 -2.92 10.74
CA SER A 285 -7.56 -2.39 11.62
C SER A 285 -7.97 -2.14 13.08
N ARG A 286 -9.21 -2.42 13.46
CA ARG A 286 -9.81 -2.02 14.75
C ARG A 286 -9.07 -2.51 15.99
N ASN A 287 -8.46 -3.68 15.91
CA ASN A 287 -7.76 -4.36 17.01
C ASN A 287 -6.27 -4.57 16.72
N TYR A 288 -5.75 -4.04 15.60
CA TYR A 288 -4.34 -4.12 15.27
C TYR A 288 -3.46 -3.58 16.40
N ASN A 289 -2.60 -4.42 16.95
CA ASN A 289 -1.72 -4.05 18.06
C ASN A 289 -0.51 -5.00 18.21
N PRO A 290 0.54 -4.91 17.40
CA PRO A 290 1.75 -5.71 17.58
C PRO A 290 2.65 -5.20 18.72
N ASP A 291 2.36 -4.01 19.28
CA ASP A 291 3.18 -3.35 20.30
C ASP A 291 3.63 -4.28 21.46
N PRO A 292 2.77 -5.14 22.05
CA PRO A 292 3.18 -6.03 23.13
C PRO A 292 4.21 -7.10 22.73
N HIS A 293 4.39 -7.33 21.44
CA HIS A 293 5.17 -8.46 20.92
C HIS A 293 6.38 -8.05 20.06
N LEU A 294 6.70 -6.75 19.98
CA LEU A 294 7.78 -6.24 19.13
C LEU A 294 9.15 -6.86 19.44
N GLU A 295 9.44 -7.14 20.72
CA GLU A 295 10.69 -7.77 21.14
C GLU A 295 10.81 -9.23 20.66
N SER A 296 9.70 -9.89 20.33
CA SER A 296 9.69 -11.26 19.81
C SER A 296 9.96 -11.33 18.30
N ILE A 297 9.92 -10.21 17.59
CA ILE A 297 10.23 -10.14 16.16
C ILE A 297 11.75 -10.19 15.99
N THR A 298 12.28 -11.41 15.88
CA THR A 298 13.73 -11.63 15.70
C THR A 298 14.15 -11.70 14.24
N THR A 299 13.22 -11.88 13.31
CA THR A 299 13.48 -11.76 11.87
C THR A 299 13.98 -10.34 11.56
N PRO A 300 15.02 -10.16 10.73
CA PRO A 300 15.48 -8.85 10.30
C PRO A 300 14.36 -7.99 9.71
N VAL A 301 14.28 -6.72 10.12
CA VAL A 301 13.24 -5.77 9.69
C VAL A 301 13.87 -4.51 9.07
N LEU A 302 13.46 -4.19 7.85
CA LEU A 302 13.66 -2.86 7.25
C LEU A 302 12.33 -2.11 7.23
N TRP A 303 12.15 -1.19 8.16
CA TRP A 303 10.93 -0.38 8.26
C TRP A 303 11.13 0.99 7.61
N ILE A 304 10.26 1.36 6.65
CA ILE A 304 10.37 2.62 5.92
C ILE A 304 9.06 3.40 5.99
N ASN A 305 9.13 4.68 6.40
CA ASN A 305 8.05 5.65 6.27
C ASN A 305 8.55 6.91 5.54
N SER A 306 7.62 7.76 5.09
CA SER A 306 7.92 9.06 4.48
C SER A 306 7.64 10.20 5.45
N ALA A 307 8.49 11.24 5.43
CA ALA A 307 8.36 12.38 6.34
C ALA A 307 7.14 13.28 6.03
N ASP A 308 6.55 13.15 4.85
CA ASP A 308 5.31 13.82 4.45
C ASP A 308 4.06 12.94 4.57
N ASP A 309 4.17 11.77 5.22
CA ASP A 309 3.03 10.86 5.41
C ASP A 309 2.02 11.44 6.42
N PHE A 310 0.84 11.77 5.93
CA PHE A 310 -0.23 12.33 6.75
C PHE A 310 -0.89 11.31 7.69
N ILE A 311 -0.83 10.01 7.33
CA ILE A 311 -1.38 8.90 8.13
C ILE A 311 -0.44 8.51 9.27
N ASN A 312 0.87 8.46 8.98
CA ASN A 312 1.92 8.05 9.91
C ASN A 312 2.95 9.18 10.11
N PRO A 313 2.53 10.34 10.64
CA PRO A 313 3.39 11.52 10.71
C PRO A 313 4.56 11.30 11.68
N PRO A 314 5.79 11.69 11.31
CA PRO A 314 6.99 11.48 12.13
C PRO A 314 6.94 12.24 13.46
N GLU A 315 6.14 13.32 13.56
CA GLU A 315 6.00 14.13 14.76
C GLU A 315 5.48 13.34 15.98
N LEU A 316 4.90 12.15 15.75
CA LEU A 316 4.47 11.26 16.84
C LEU A 316 5.65 10.61 17.57
N GLY A 317 6.85 10.57 16.98
CA GLY A 317 8.05 9.94 17.54
C GLY A 317 7.89 8.45 17.84
N ILE A 318 6.88 7.81 17.25
CA ILE A 318 6.57 6.39 17.50
C ILE A 318 7.61 5.49 16.85
N ALA A 319 7.98 5.77 15.60
CA ALA A 319 8.88 4.91 14.87
C ALA A 319 10.27 4.85 15.51
N GLU A 320 10.80 5.99 15.93
CA GLU A 320 12.11 6.11 16.58
C GLU A 320 12.14 5.46 17.97
N ARG A 321 10.99 5.34 18.61
CA ARG A 321 10.85 4.66 19.90
C ARG A 321 10.72 3.14 19.70
N GLU A 322 9.81 2.70 18.83
CA GLU A 322 9.46 1.29 18.71
C GLU A 322 10.51 0.48 17.96
N VAL A 323 11.25 1.07 17.01
CA VAL A 323 12.34 0.36 16.33
C VAL A 323 13.41 -0.16 17.30
N LYS A 324 13.64 0.53 18.41
CA LYS A 324 14.64 0.14 19.43
C LYS A 324 14.26 -1.12 20.21
N ARG A 325 13.01 -1.52 20.14
CA ARG A 325 12.48 -2.70 20.84
C ARG A 325 12.68 -3.99 20.02
N MET A 326 12.84 -3.86 18.70
CA MET A 326 13.05 -4.99 17.81
C MET A 326 14.56 -5.22 17.62
N PRO A 327 15.13 -6.41 17.97
CA PRO A 327 16.58 -6.62 18.06
C PRO A 327 17.31 -6.48 16.72
N ASN A 328 16.62 -6.79 15.60
CA ASN A 328 17.22 -6.81 14.26
C ASN A 328 16.51 -5.83 13.31
N ALA A 329 15.95 -4.75 13.84
CA ALA A 329 15.24 -3.77 13.03
C ALA A 329 16.04 -2.50 12.77
N ARG A 330 15.86 -1.93 11.58
CA ARG A 330 16.25 -0.55 11.28
C ARG A 330 15.07 0.21 10.70
N PHE A 331 14.97 1.49 11.06
CA PHE A 331 13.96 2.41 10.57
C PHE A 331 14.61 3.46 9.67
N ILE A 332 13.99 3.70 8.52
CA ILE A 332 14.36 4.75 7.57
C ILE A 332 13.19 5.70 7.40
N LEU A 333 13.39 6.97 7.69
CA LEU A 333 12.45 8.03 7.36
C LEU A 333 12.91 8.70 6.06
N ILE A 334 12.16 8.49 4.98
CA ILE A 334 12.43 9.14 3.69
C ILE A 334 12.16 10.64 3.83
N PRO A 335 13.15 11.51 3.58
CA PRO A 335 12.95 12.96 3.69
C PRO A 335 11.99 13.48 2.61
N ILE A 336 11.28 14.56 2.93
CA ILE A 336 10.38 15.24 1.99
C ILE A 336 11.16 15.70 0.77
N SER A 337 10.63 15.43 -0.42
CA SER A 337 11.24 15.82 -1.69
C SER A 337 10.18 15.88 -2.80
N ASP A 338 10.59 16.35 -3.97
CA ASP A 338 9.75 16.34 -5.18
C ASP A 338 9.35 14.92 -5.65
N ALA A 339 10.04 13.89 -5.18
CA ALA A 339 9.75 12.50 -5.50
C ALA A 339 8.79 11.84 -4.52
N THR A 340 8.63 12.41 -3.30
CA THR A 340 7.71 11.87 -2.29
C THR A 340 6.26 12.27 -2.58
N ARG A 341 5.32 11.47 -2.09
CA ARG A 341 3.87 11.58 -2.37
C ARG A 341 3.03 11.38 -1.12
N GLY A 342 3.50 11.89 0.03
CA GLY A 342 2.84 11.64 1.29
C GLY A 342 2.79 10.14 1.60
N HIS A 343 1.65 9.64 2.04
CA HIS A 343 1.46 8.21 2.28
C HIS A 343 1.76 7.37 1.04
N GLY A 344 1.42 7.85 -0.15
CA GLY A 344 1.66 7.15 -1.42
C GLY A 344 3.14 6.94 -1.78
N THR A 345 4.10 7.50 -1.04
CA THR A 345 5.54 7.29 -1.28
C THR A 345 5.94 5.81 -1.27
N HIS A 346 5.23 4.98 -0.51
CA HIS A 346 5.47 3.53 -0.46
C HIS A 346 5.30 2.83 -1.82
N THR A 347 4.53 3.39 -2.75
CA THR A 347 4.35 2.84 -4.11
C THR A 347 5.41 3.34 -5.10
N VAL A 348 6.23 4.33 -4.72
CA VAL A 348 7.27 4.91 -5.56
C VAL A 348 8.61 4.21 -5.30
N ALA A 349 8.78 3.01 -5.85
CA ALA A 349 9.93 2.15 -5.54
C ALA A 349 11.30 2.82 -5.80
N ALA A 350 11.39 3.72 -6.77
CA ALA A 350 12.62 4.46 -7.05
C ALA A 350 13.15 5.27 -5.86
N VAL A 351 12.30 5.64 -4.91
CA VAL A 351 12.68 6.44 -3.73
C VAL A 351 13.37 5.60 -2.65
N TRP A 352 13.02 4.32 -2.53
CA TRP A 352 13.45 3.47 -1.43
C TRP A 352 14.15 2.17 -1.85
N LYS A 353 14.16 1.81 -3.14
CA LYS A 353 14.70 0.53 -3.63
C LYS A 353 16.15 0.25 -3.20
N ASP A 354 16.98 1.29 -3.08
CA ASP A 354 18.39 1.11 -2.74
C ASP A 354 18.56 0.70 -1.26
N TYR A 355 17.73 1.22 -0.35
CA TYR A 355 17.68 0.74 1.04
C TYR A 355 17.25 -0.72 1.13
N LEU A 356 16.27 -1.13 0.31
CA LEU A 356 15.83 -2.51 0.25
C LEU A 356 16.90 -3.42 -0.37
N ALA A 357 17.63 -2.94 -1.39
CA ALA A 357 18.71 -3.69 -2.01
C ALA A 357 19.85 -3.99 -1.02
N ASP A 358 20.25 -2.99 -0.24
CA ASP A 358 21.25 -3.15 0.81
C ASP A 358 20.79 -4.15 1.87
N PHE A 359 19.55 -4.02 2.32
CA PHE A 359 18.96 -4.90 3.30
C PHE A 359 18.85 -6.35 2.83
N MET A 360 18.44 -6.58 1.59
CA MET A 360 18.39 -7.93 1.02
C MET A 360 19.76 -8.59 0.90
N ARG A 361 20.83 -7.82 0.61
CA ARG A 361 22.21 -8.35 0.63
C ARG A 361 22.67 -8.71 2.04
N GLU A 362 22.36 -7.89 3.03
CA GLU A 362 22.72 -8.13 4.43
C GLU A 362 22.01 -9.34 5.04
N THR A 363 20.79 -9.62 4.57
CA THR A 363 19.95 -10.71 5.04
C THR A 363 19.95 -11.92 4.11
N GLU A 364 20.92 -11.99 3.19
CA GLU A 364 21.02 -13.17 2.33
C GLU A 364 21.38 -14.41 3.16
N PRO A 365 20.60 -15.51 3.03
CA PRO A 365 20.92 -16.74 3.74
C PRO A 365 22.35 -17.19 3.43
N LYS A 366 23.10 -17.49 4.47
CA LYS A 366 24.45 -18.05 4.28
C LYS A 366 24.32 -19.49 3.79
N PRO A 367 25.12 -19.90 2.81
CA PRO A 367 25.10 -21.25 2.25
C PRO A 367 25.37 -22.34 3.29
#